data_da335bc8ba675602f9dc37e1e771653e
#
_entry.id   da335bc8ba675602f9dc37e1e771653e
#
_cell.length_a   1.000
_cell.length_b   1.000
_cell.length_c   1.000
_cell.angle_alpha   90.00
_cell.angle_beta   90.00
_cell.angle_gamma   90.00
#
_symmetry.space_group_name_H-M   'P 1'
#
loop_
_entity.id
_entity.type
_entity.pdbx_description
1 polymer ?
#
loop_
_entity_poly.entity_id
_entity_poly.type
_entity_poly.pdbx_seq_one_letter_code
_entity_poly.pdbx_strand_id
1 'polypeptide(L)'
;MAKLSKRAKAIREKTEPGKQYAIDEALGMLSQLSSVKFKESVDVSVNLGVDPRKSDQVVRSSTVLPHGTGKTVRVAVFTQGANADAAREAGADIVGMDDLADSVKAGNMDFDVVIASPDAMRVVGQLGQILGPRGLMPNPKVGTVTPDVATAVRNAKAGQVRYRTDKAGIIHCSIGKVDFKVDALRENLLALLADLGKLKPSTAKGIYMKKITVSTTMGPGLIVDQASLGL
;
A
#
# COMPACT_ATOMS: atom_id res chain seq x y z
N MET A 1 -17.32 -31.93 9.32
CA MET A 1 -16.72 -30.77 8.61
C MET A 1 -17.81 -29.84 8.10
N ALA A 2 -17.65 -28.51 8.21
CA ALA A 2 -18.63 -27.57 7.69
C ALA A 2 -18.73 -27.67 6.15
N LYS A 3 -19.97 -27.57 5.63
CA LYS A 3 -20.22 -27.62 4.18
C LYS A 3 -19.67 -26.35 3.52
N LEU A 4 -18.84 -26.52 2.51
CA LEU A 4 -18.24 -25.40 1.76
C LEU A 4 -19.33 -24.60 1.01
N SER A 5 -19.18 -23.26 0.97
CA SER A 5 -20.04 -22.40 0.15
C SER A 5 -19.84 -22.71 -1.34
N LYS A 6 -20.83 -22.35 -2.18
CA LYS A 6 -20.75 -22.55 -3.65
C LYS A 6 -19.50 -21.87 -4.22
N ARG A 7 -19.15 -20.65 -3.79
CA ARG A 7 -17.96 -19.94 -4.21
C ARG A 7 -16.67 -20.68 -3.82
N ALA A 8 -16.59 -21.16 -2.55
CA ALA A 8 -15.40 -21.88 -2.09
C ALA A 8 -15.17 -23.20 -2.85
N LYS A 9 -16.25 -23.87 -3.30
CA LYS A 9 -16.15 -25.03 -4.16
C LYS A 9 -15.59 -24.66 -5.53
N ALA A 10 -16.16 -23.66 -6.20
CA ALA A 10 -15.70 -23.20 -7.52
C ALA A 10 -14.24 -22.72 -7.50
N ILE A 11 -13.80 -22.09 -6.41
CA ILE A 11 -12.39 -21.73 -6.23
C ILE A 11 -11.52 -22.98 -6.13
N ARG A 12 -11.90 -23.95 -5.29
CA ARG A 12 -11.12 -25.20 -5.12
C ARG A 12 -11.05 -26.08 -6.37
N GLU A 13 -12.05 -26.02 -7.22
CA GLU A 13 -12.05 -26.74 -8.51
C GLU A 13 -11.03 -26.15 -9.49
N LYS A 14 -10.77 -24.84 -9.39
CA LYS A 14 -9.88 -24.12 -10.31
C LYS A 14 -8.48 -23.86 -9.74
N THR A 15 -8.28 -24.05 -8.44
CA THR A 15 -7.00 -23.76 -7.77
C THR A 15 -6.47 -24.98 -7.04
N GLU A 16 -5.19 -25.26 -7.20
CA GLU A 16 -4.49 -26.32 -6.48
C GLU A 16 -3.76 -25.73 -5.26
N PRO A 17 -4.03 -26.23 -4.03
CA PRO A 17 -3.35 -25.75 -2.83
C PRO A 17 -1.83 -25.99 -2.91
N GLY A 18 -1.05 -24.94 -2.68
CA GLY A 18 0.42 -25.02 -2.65
C GLY A 18 1.12 -24.95 -4.00
N LYS A 19 0.39 -24.99 -5.12
CA LYS A 19 0.97 -24.80 -6.45
C LYS A 19 1.50 -23.38 -6.61
N GLN A 20 2.64 -23.27 -7.26
CA GLN A 20 3.21 -22.00 -7.70
C GLN A 20 2.75 -21.73 -9.15
N TYR A 21 2.27 -20.53 -9.40
CA TYR A 21 1.75 -20.12 -10.71
C TYR A 21 2.67 -19.06 -11.32
N ALA A 22 2.83 -19.09 -12.63
CA ALA A 22 3.45 -17.97 -13.34
C ALA A 22 2.64 -16.68 -13.08
N ILE A 23 3.31 -15.52 -13.07
CA ILE A 23 2.66 -14.25 -12.70
C ILE A 23 1.44 -13.94 -13.57
N ASP A 24 1.55 -14.11 -14.88
CA ASP A 24 0.48 -13.78 -15.82
C ASP A 24 -0.70 -14.77 -15.68
N GLU A 25 -0.43 -16.04 -15.42
CA GLU A 25 -1.45 -17.05 -15.10
C GLU A 25 -2.17 -16.71 -13.79
N ALA A 26 -1.41 -16.37 -12.72
CA ALA A 26 -1.97 -16.02 -11.43
C ALA A 26 -2.90 -14.79 -11.52
N LEU A 27 -2.45 -13.72 -12.18
CA LEU A 27 -3.25 -12.50 -12.34
C LEU A 27 -4.49 -12.73 -13.23
N GLY A 28 -4.37 -13.50 -14.29
CA GLY A 28 -5.49 -13.90 -15.15
C GLY A 28 -6.53 -14.74 -14.41
N MET A 29 -6.08 -15.68 -13.57
CA MET A 29 -6.96 -16.50 -12.72
C MET A 29 -7.71 -15.64 -11.69
N LEU A 30 -7.06 -14.66 -11.06
CA LEU A 30 -7.70 -13.77 -10.10
C LEU A 30 -8.85 -12.99 -10.73
N SER A 31 -8.66 -12.47 -11.93
CA SER A 31 -9.73 -11.79 -12.68
C SER A 31 -10.92 -12.71 -12.98
N GLN A 32 -10.66 -13.96 -13.39
CA GLN A 32 -11.71 -14.95 -13.69
C GLN A 32 -12.45 -15.48 -12.47
N LEU A 33 -11.80 -15.49 -11.30
CA LEU A 33 -12.36 -15.98 -10.04
C LEU A 33 -13.15 -14.92 -9.28
N SER A 34 -13.02 -13.65 -9.68
CA SER A 34 -13.78 -12.55 -9.09
C SER A 34 -15.26 -12.67 -9.48
N SER A 35 -16.12 -12.98 -8.49
CA SER A 35 -17.54 -13.24 -8.69
C SER A 35 -18.45 -12.31 -7.88
N VAL A 36 -17.87 -11.26 -7.28
CA VAL A 36 -18.61 -10.32 -6.41
C VAL A 36 -19.10 -9.10 -7.20
N LYS A 37 -20.09 -8.41 -6.62
CA LYS A 37 -20.74 -7.26 -7.25
C LYS A 37 -19.96 -5.95 -7.21
N PHE A 38 -18.87 -5.89 -6.43
CA PHE A 38 -18.02 -4.70 -6.32
C PHE A 38 -16.67 -4.92 -6.98
N LYS A 39 -15.99 -3.84 -7.33
CA LYS A 39 -14.65 -3.89 -7.91
C LYS A 39 -13.63 -4.26 -6.83
N GLU A 40 -13.16 -5.51 -6.84
CA GLU A 40 -12.18 -6.01 -5.89
C GLU A 40 -10.82 -5.32 -6.08
N SER A 41 -10.08 -5.20 -4.99
CA SER A 41 -8.66 -4.85 -5.05
C SER A 41 -7.84 -6.11 -5.28
N VAL A 42 -6.74 -5.98 -6.01
CA VAL A 42 -5.71 -7.00 -6.12
C VAL A 42 -4.64 -6.65 -5.09
N ASP A 43 -4.45 -7.54 -4.13
CA ASP A 43 -3.54 -7.36 -3.02
C ASP A 43 -2.38 -8.34 -3.15
N VAL A 44 -1.19 -7.91 -2.74
CA VAL A 44 0.00 -8.72 -2.68
C VAL A 44 0.47 -8.86 -1.23
N SER A 45 0.90 -10.08 -0.90
CA SER A 45 1.54 -10.38 0.38
C SER A 45 2.94 -10.94 0.09
N VAL A 46 3.97 -10.26 0.59
CA VAL A 46 5.37 -10.66 0.39
C VAL A 46 5.97 -11.06 1.74
N ASN A 47 6.30 -12.33 1.88
CA ASN A 47 7.02 -12.83 3.05
C ASN A 47 8.49 -12.50 2.92
N LEU A 48 9.00 -11.69 3.83
CA LEU A 48 10.41 -11.31 3.90
C LEU A 48 11.19 -12.16 4.91
N GLY A 49 12.47 -12.34 4.63
CA GLY A 49 13.42 -13.00 5.52
C GLY A 49 14.00 -12.05 6.56
N VAL A 50 13.14 -11.29 7.25
CA VAL A 50 13.52 -10.31 8.29
C VAL A 50 12.93 -10.68 9.64
N ASP A 51 13.57 -10.25 10.72
CA ASP A 51 13.03 -10.35 12.08
C ASP A 51 12.39 -9.01 12.49
N PRO A 52 11.06 -8.89 12.46
CA PRO A 52 10.36 -7.64 12.77
C PRO A 52 10.46 -7.21 14.23
N ARG A 53 11.00 -8.06 15.12
CA ARG A 53 11.28 -7.70 16.52
C ARG A 53 12.48 -6.77 16.65
N LYS A 54 13.36 -6.80 15.64
CA LYS A 54 14.54 -5.93 15.58
C LYS A 54 14.19 -4.67 14.81
N SER A 55 14.34 -3.51 15.43
CA SER A 55 13.98 -2.21 14.84
C SER A 55 14.76 -1.86 13.57
N ASP A 56 15.97 -2.39 13.42
CA ASP A 56 16.86 -2.25 12.27
C ASP A 56 16.43 -3.12 11.07
N GLN A 57 15.63 -4.18 11.31
CA GLN A 57 15.11 -5.07 10.28
C GLN A 57 13.67 -4.77 9.85
N VAL A 58 13.02 -3.80 10.50
CA VAL A 58 11.68 -3.38 10.10
C VAL A 58 11.73 -2.59 8.80
N VAL A 59 11.18 -3.18 7.73
CA VAL A 59 11.02 -2.52 6.44
C VAL A 59 9.74 -1.69 6.45
N ARG A 60 9.89 -0.38 6.24
CA ARG A 60 8.77 0.57 6.13
C ARG A 60 9.12 1.63 5.09
N SER A 61 8.32 1.72 4.04
CA SER A 61 8.51 2.69 2.96
C SER A 61 7.22 2.90 2.18
N SER A 62 7.35 3.58 1.06
CA SER A 62 6.29 3.77 0.08
C SER A 62 6.85 3.69 -1.33
N THR A 63 6.05 3.20 -2.25
CA THR A 63 6.37 3.10 -3.68
C THR A 63 5.26 3.76 -4.48
N VAL A 64 5.61 4.54 -5.49
CA VAL A 64 4.67 5.06 -6.48
C VAL A 64 4.49 4.02 -7.57
N LEU A 65 3.27 3.53 -7.73
CA LEU A 65 2.97 2.52 -8.73
C LEU A 65 2.81 3.17 -10.12
N PRO A 66 3.42 2.62 -11.19
CA PRO A 66 3.35 3.18 -12.54
C PRO A 66 1.91 3.40 -13.04
N HIS A 67 1.02 2.44 -12.75
CA HIS A 67 -0.39 2.49 -13.17
C HIS A 67 -1.34 2.91 -12.05
N GLY A 68 -0.80 3.37 -10.91
CA GLY A 68 -1.59 3.73 -9.74
C GLY A 68 -2.29 2.54 -9.09
N THR A 69 -3.16 2.84 -8.13
CA THR A 69 -3.94 1.83 -7.36
C THR A 69 -5.40 1.70 -7.81
N GLY A 70 -5.87 2.58 -8.71
CA GLY A 70 -7.29 2.67 -9.10
C GLY A 70 -8.21 3.18 -8.00
N LYS A 71 -7.66 3.84 -6.97
CA LYS A 71 -8.41 4.53 -5.91
C LYS A 71 -8.22 6.03 -6.05
N THR A 72 -9.29 6.80 -5.93
CA THR A 72 -9.22 8.24 -5.71
C THR A 72 -8.85 8.50 -4.26
N VAL A 73 -7.74 9.18 -4.04
CA VAL A 73 -7.21 9.46 -2.71
C VAL A 73 -7.45 10.93 -2.38
N ARG A 74 -8.09 11.20 -1.24
CA ARG A 74 -8.26 12.56 -0.70
C ARG A 74 -7.08 12.87 0.20
N VAL A 75 -6.38 13.96 -0.13
CA VAL A 75 -5.12 14.36 0.53
C VAL A 75 -5.35 15.59 1.38
N ALA A 76 -5.08 15.47 2.67
CA ALA A 76 -5.01 16.60 3.60
C ALA A 76 -3.56 17.00 3.86
N VAL A 77 -3.29 18.29 3.84
CA VAL A 77 -1.94 18.83 3.98
C VAL A 77 -1.87 19.82 5.13
N PHE A 78 -0.98 19.54 6.07
CA PHE A 78 -0.65 20.47 7.16
C PHE A 78 0.58 21.28 6.75
N THR A 79 0.36 22.55 6.41
CA THR A 79 1.44 23.46 6.01
C THR A 79 0.97 24.91 6.03
N GLN A 80 1.91 25.86 5.96
CA GLN A 80 1.67 27.31 5.95
C GLN A 80 2.44 28.01 4.84
N GLY A 81 2.03 29.24 4.54
CA GLY A 81 2.72 30.14 3.59
C GLY A 81 2.79 29.59 2.18
N ALA A 82 3.90 29.80 1.49
CA ALA A 82 4.08 29.39 0.09
C ALA A 82 3.86 27.89 -0.16
N ASN A 83 4.16 27.05 0.81
CA ASN A 83 3.90 25.61 0.70
C ASN A 83 2.40 25.27 0.68
N ALA A 84 1.55 26.12 1.28
CA ALA A 84 0.10 25.90 1.21
C ALA A 84 -0.44 26.14 -0.20
N ASP A 85 0.05 27.18 -0.89
CA ASP A 85 -0.35 27.48 -2.26
C ASP A 85 0.19 26.39 -3.22
N ALA A 86 1.45 26.00 -3.06
CA ALA A 86 2.04 24.90 -3.82
C ALA A 86 1.29 23.56 -3.61
N ALA A 87 0.78 23.30 -2.41
CA ALA A 87 -0.04 22.11 -2.14
C ALA A 87 -1.40 22.17 -2.84
N ARG A 88 -2.06 23.35 -2.86
CA ARG A 88 -3.33 23.54 -3.58
C ARG A 88 -3.15 23.38 -5.09
N GLU A 89 -2.09 23.98 -5.66
CA GLU A 89 -1.75 23.82 -7.08
C GLU A 89 -1.43 22.36 -7.45
N ALA A 90 -0.81 21.62 -6.55
CA ALA A 90 -0.55 20.18 -6.73
C ALA A 90 -1.80 19.30 -6.61
N GLY A 91 -2.95 19.88 -6.23
CA GLY A 91 -4.24 19.18 -6.15
C GLY A 91 -4.57 18.61 -4.77
N ALA A 92 -4.05 19.16 -3.67
CA ALA A 92 -4.48 18.80 -2.33
C ALA A 92 -5.96 19.17 -2.11
N ASP A 93 -6.72 18.25 -1.49
CA ASP A 93 -8.16 18.47 -1.27
C ASP A 93 -8.42 19.37 -0.07
N ILE A 94 -7.60 19.25 0.96
CA ILE A 94 -7.70 20.06 2.19
C ILE A 94 -6.30 20.56 2.54
N VAL A 95 -6.16 21.86 2.74
CA VAL A 95 -4.90 22.49 3.17
C VAL A 95 -5.20 23.40 4.34
N GLY A 96 -4.50 23.22 5.45
CA GLY A 96 -4.69 24.03 6.64
C GLY A 96 -3.61 23.78 7.69
N MET A 97 -3.74 24.39 8.84
CA MET A 97 -2.84 24.25 9.98
C MET A 97 -3.65 23.99 11.26
N ASP A 98 -3.84 25.02 12.09
CA ASP A 98 -4.58 24.90 13.35
C ASP A 98 -6.10 24.73 13.11
N ASP A 99 -6.65 25.36 12.09
CA ASP A 99 -8.03 25.19 11.63
C ASP A 99 -8.33 23.74 11.22
N LEU A 100 -7.41 23.11 10.45
CA LEU A 100 -7.50 21.72 10.10
C LEU A 100 -7.32 20.81 11.34
N ALA A 101 -6.43 21.17 12.26
CA ALA A 101 -6.22 20.41 13.49
C ALA A 101 -7.48 20.40 14.35
N ASP A 102 -8.17 21.53 14.48
CA ASP A 102 -9.43 21.62 15.25
C ASP A 102 -10.57 20.85 14.56
N SER A 103 -10.63 20.86 13.25
CA SER A 103 -11.56 20.03 12.48
C SER A 103 -11.33 18.53 12.72
N VAL A 104 -10.08 18.09 12.76
CA VAL A 104 -9.71 16.70 13.08
C VAL A 104 -10.06 16.34 14.53
N LYS A 105 -9.85 17.25 15.49
CA LYS A 105 -10.27 17.04 16.90
C LYS A 105 -11.79 16.93 17.02
N ALA A 106 -12.54 17.69 16.22
CA ALA A 106 -14.00 17.60 16.14
C ALA A 106 -14.52 16.31 15.48
N GLY A 107 -13.61 15.47 14.92
CA GLY A 107 -13.94 14.19 14.30
C GLY A 107 -14.13 14.22 12.78
N ASN A 108 -13.99 15.38 12.15
CA ASN A 108 -14.10 15.53 10.71
C ASN A 108 -12.78 15.08 10.04
N MET A 109 -12.79 13.90 9.42
CA MET A 109 -11.62 13.26 8.81
C MET A 109 -11.97 12.71 7.43
N ASP A 110 -12.41 13.60 6.54
CA ASP A 110 -12.76 13.25 5.16
C ASP A 110 -11.56 13.21 4.23
N PHE A 111 -10.49 12.52 4.66
CA PHE A 111 -9.24 12.35 3.91
C PHE A 111 -8.66 10.95 4.15
N ASP A 112 -7.89 10.48 3.16
CA ASP A 112 -7.29 9.15 3.16
C ASP A 112 -5.78 9.21 3.41
N VAL A 113 -5.14 10.34 3.14
CA VAL A 113 -3.70 10.58 3.35
C VAL A 113 -3.48 11.93 4.00
N VAL A 114 -2.58 11.95 4.98
CA VAL A 114 -2.10 13.19 5.60
C VAL A 114 -0.64 13.40 5.23
N ILE A 115 -0.35 14.59 4.73
CA ILE A 115 1.00 15.09 4.45
C ILE A 115 1.26 16.29 5.35
N ALA A 116 2.48 16.42 5.83
CA ALA A 116 2.86 17.54 6.70
C ALA A 116 4.22 18.10 6.31
N SER A 117 4.36 19.42 6.37
CA SER A 117 5.69 20.03 6.40
C SER A 117 6.37 19.76 7.76
N PRO A 118 7.70 19.73 7.83
CA PRO A 118 8.42 19.50 9.09
C PRO A 118 7.98 20.44 10.21
N ASP A 119 7.71 21.70 9.89
CA ASP A 119 7.27 22.74 10.83
C ASP A 119 5.88 22.45 11.42
N ALA A 120 4.98 21.90 10.59
CA ALA A 120 3.62 21.53 11.00
C ALA A 120 3.58 20.32 11.93
N MET A 121 4.67 19.56 12.05
CA MET A 121 4.70 18.34 12.87
C MET A 121 4.45 18.62 14.36
N ARG A 122 4.71 19.85 14.83
CA ARG A 122 4.36 20.26 16.20
C ARG A 122 2.86 20.21 16.44
N VAL A 123 2.06 20.68 15.49
CA VAL A 123 0.59 20.65 15.55
C VAL A 123 0.06 19.24 15.32
N VAL A 124 0.55 18.56 14.27
CA VAL A 124 0.15 17.19 13.93
C VAL A 124 0.49 16.20 15.06
N GLY A 125 1.58 16.43 15.82
CA GLY A 125 1.97 15.61 16.96
C GLY A 125 0.90 15.58 18.06
N GLN A 126 0.16 16.66 18.27
CA GLN A 126 -0.96 16.72 19.23
C GLN A 126 -2.14 15.84 18.79
N LEU A 127 -2.27 15.57 17.47
CA LEU A 127 -3.31 14.72 16.91
C LEU A 127 -2.91 13.23 16.86
N GLY A 128 -1.75 12.88 17.42
CA GLY A 128 -1.20 11.52 17.36
C GLY A 128 -2.15 10.45 17.93
N GLN A 129 -2.92 10.76 18.98
CA GLN A 129 -3.91 9.87 19.56
C GLN A 129 -5.11 9.60 18.63
N ILE A 130 -5.42 10.53 17.72
CA ILE A 130 -6.54 10.43 16.79
C ILE A 130 -6.07 9.80 15.46
N LEU A 131 -4.98 10.32 14.89
CA LEU A 131 -4.45 9.90 13.58
C LEU A 131 -3.67 8.58 13.65
N GLY A 132 -3.01 8.29 14.79
CA GLY A 132 -2.18 7.10 14.98
C GLY A 132 -2.95 5.80 14.80
N PRO A 133 -4.04 5.55 15.55
CA PRO A 133 -4.83 4.31 15.43
C PRO A 133 -5.43 4.09 14.03
N ARG A 134 -5.69 5.17 13.30
CA ARG A 134 -6.22 5.12 11.92
C ARG A 134 -5.14 4.96 10.85
N GLY A 135 -3.86 4.95 11.23
CA GLY A 135 -2.74 4.83 10.30
C GLY A 135 -2.51 6.07 9.42
N LEU A 136 -3.11 7.22 9.79
CA LEU A 136 -3.03 8.48 9.05
C LEU A 136 -1.89 9.38 9.51
N MET A 137 -1.16 9.01 10.57
CA MET A 137 -0.06 9.79 11.11
C MET A 137 1.07 9.93 10.08
N PRO A 138 1.46 11.17 9.70
CA PRO A 138 2.58 11.40 8.79
C PRO A 138 3.89 10.82 9.33
N ASN A 139 4.75 10.34 8.43
CA ASN A 139 6.03 9.75 8.80
C ASN A 139 7.10 10.06 7.74
N PRO A 140 8.31 10.51 8.16
CA PRO A 140 9.41 10.81 7.24
C PRO A 140 9.86 9.61 6.40
N LYS A 141 9.87 8.40 6.99
CA LYS A 141 10.28 7.16 6.29
C LYS A 141 9.37 6.78 5.12
N VAL A 142 8.15 7.28 5.12
CA VAL A 142 7.14 7.03 4.07
C VAL A 142 7.03 8.22 3.11
N GLY A 143 7.81 9.30 3.37
CA GLY A 143 7.79 10.50 2.54
C GLY A 143 6.55 11.39 2.73
N THR A 144 5.76 11.18 3.80
CA THR A 144 4.60 12.03 4.12
C THR A 144 4.94 13.20 5.04
N VAL A 145 6.17 13.28 5.54
CA VAL A 145 6.75 14.47 6.16
C VAL A 145 7.90 14.93 5.30
N THR A 146 7.72 16.05 4.60
CA THR A 146 8.71 16.56 3.64
C THR A 146 8.58 18.08 3.50
N PRO A 147 9.68 18.80 3.24
CA PRO A 147 9.62 20.19 2.86
C PRO A 147 9.01 20.40 1.46
N ASP A 148 9.17 19.44 0.53
CA ASP A 148 8.56 19.46 -0.79
C ASP A 148 7.17 18.80 -0.74
N VAL A 149 6.22 19.60 -0.30
CA VAL A 149 4.82 19.18 -0.14
C VAL A 149 4.15 18.93 -1.50
N ALA A 150 4.49 19.71 -2.53
CA ALA A 150 3.88 19.59 -3.84
C ALA A 150 4.17 18.23 -4.50
N THR A 151 5.41 17.78 -4.46
CA THR A 151 5.79 16.46 -4.98
C THR A 151 5.13 15.33 -4.16
N ALA A 152 5.05 15.48 -2.84
CA ALA A 152 4.37 14.48 -2.00
C ALA A 152 2.88 14.35 -2.33
N VAL A 153 2.18 15.46 -2.60
CA VAL A 153 0.77 15.46 -3.01
C VAL A 153 0.60 14.79 -4.37
N ARG A 154 1.45 15.13 -5.36
CA ARG A 154 1.41 14.49 -6.68
C ARG A 154 1.62 12.97 -6.58
N ASN A 155 2.61 12.53 -5.80
CA ASN A 155 2.89 11.12 -5.59
C ASN A 155 1.71 10.40 -4.91
N ALA A 156 1.11 11.01 -3.90
CA ALA A 156 -0.07 10.46 -3.23
C ALA A 156 -1.26 10.29 -4.20
N LYS A 157 -1.49 11.29 -5.07
CA LYS A 157 -2.54 11.25 -6.11
C LYS A 157 -2.20 10.29 -7.25
N ALA A 158 -0.91 10.11 -7.58
CA ALA A 158 -0.46 9.16 -8.60
C ALA A 158 -0.58 7.68 -8.18
N GLY A 159 -0.98 7.41 -6.95
CA GLY A 159 -1.16 6.04 -6.47
C GLY A 159 0.03 5.50 -5.69
N GLN A 160 0.60 6.31 -4.82
CA GLN A 160 1.60 5.88 -3.86
C GLN A 160 1.02 4.87 -2.88
N VAL A 161 1.66 3.70 -2.78
CA VAL A 161 1.33 2.66 -1.81
C VAL A 161 2.33 2.69 -0.67
N ARG A 162 1.80 2.69 0.55
CA ARG A 162 2.59 2.65 1.79
C ARG A 162 2.56 1.24 2.36
N TYR A 163 3.69 0.76 2.77
CA TYR A 163 3.80 -0.58 3.35
C TYR A 163 4.71 -0.60 4.57
N ARG A 164 4.45 -1.58 5.42
CA ARG A 164 5.24 -1.86 6.61
C ARG A 164 5.18 -3.37 6.87
N THR A 165 6.31 -3.94 7.31
CA THR A 165 6.33 -5.33 7.80
C THR A 165 5.44 -5.48 9.02
N ASP A 166 4.65 -6.55 9.04
CA ASP A 166 3.87 -7.00 10.19
C ASP A 166 4.72 -7.77 11.20
N LYS A 167 4.09 -8.31 12.24
CA LYS A 167 4.77 -9.12 13.28
C LYS A 167 5.35 -10.44 12.76
N ALA A 168 4.90 -10.92 11.60
CA ALA A 168 5.39 -12.14 10.95
C ALA A 168 6.46 -11.86 9.89
N GLY A 169 6.83 -10.59 9.66
CA GLY A 169 7.78 -10.20 8.62
C GLY A 169 7.16 -10.15 7.23
N ILE A 170 5.83 -10.03 7.13
CA ILE A 170 5.11 -9.99 5.86
C ILE A 170 4.75 -8.55 5.54
N ILE A 171 4.85 -8.18 4.26
CA ILE A 171 4.34 -6.92 3.73
C ILE A 171 3.04 -7.19 2.99
N HIS A 172 2.05 -6.35 3.25
CA HIS A 172 0.75 -6.38 2.58
C HIS A 172 0.49 -5.04 1.92
N CYS A 173 0.12 -5.05 0.64
CA CYS A 173 -0.29 -3.84 -0.07
C CYS A 173 -1.17 -4.17 -1.28
N SER A 174 -1.96 -3.18 -1.70
CA SER A 174 -2.78 -3.27 -2.90
C SER A 174 -1.98 -2.79 -4.11
N ILE A 175 -1.98 -3.57 -5.20
CA ILE A 175 -1.28 -3.26 -6.45
C ILE A 175 -2.21 -2.78 -7.56
N GLY A 176 -3.51 -2.80 -7.35
CA GLY A 176 -4.50 -2.34 -8.32
C GLY A 176 -5.89 -2.85 -8.07
N LYS A 177 -6.71 -2.81 -9.10
CA LYS A 177 -8.09 -3.33 -9.14
C LYS A 177 -8.18 -4.48 -10.14
N VAL A 178 -9.18 -5.35 -9.95
CA VAL A 178 -9.43 -6.51 -10.82
C VAL A 178 -9.73 -6.11 -12.29
N ASP A 179 -10.22 -4.90 -12.51
CA ASP A 179 -10.51 -4.33 -13.84
C ASP A 179 -9.24 -3.81 -14.57
N PHE A 180 -8.09 -3.82 -13.93
CA PHE A 180 -6.82 -3.49 -14.57
C PHE A 180 -6.40 -4.61 -15.53
N LYS A 181 -5.68 -4.23 -16.59
CA LYS A 181 -5.04 -5.20 -17.48
C LYS A 181 -3.96 -5.98 -16.72
N VAL A 182 -3.76 -7.24 -17.08
CA VAL A 182 -2.76 -8.11 -16.46
C VAL A 182 -1.35 -7.48 -16.52
N ASP A 183 -0.99 -6.89 -17.66
CA ASP A 183 0.30 -6.21 -17.85
C ASP A 183 0.50 -5.06 -16.84
N ALA A 184 -0.54 -4.23 -16.63
CA ALA A 184 -0.47 -3.12 -15.69
C ALA A 184 -0.30 -3.60 -14.23
N LEU A 185 -1.00 -4.67 -13.84
CA LEU A 185 -0.82 -5.29 -12.52
C LEU A 185 0.57 -5.91 -12.36
N ARG A 186 1.10 -6.52 -13.43
CA ARG A 186 2.45 -7.08 -13.45
C ARG A 186 3.49 -5.98 -13.27
N GLU A 187 3.41 -4.87 -14.01
CA GLU A 187 4.33 -3.75 -13.89
C GLU A 187 4.27 -3.12 -12.49
N ASN A 188 3.08 -2.95 -11.92
CA ASN A 188 2.91 -2.47 -10.56
C ASN A 188 3.57 -3.41 -9.54
N LEU A 189 3.41 -4.73 -9.71
CA LEU A 189 4.05 -5.71 -8.85
C LEU A 189 5.57 -5.66 -8.97
N LEU A 190 6.11 -5.62 -10.19
CA LEU A 190 7.56 -5.56 -10.42
C LEU A 190 8.16 -4.28 -9.83
N ALA A 191 7.50 -3.12 -9.98
CA ALA A 191 7.94 -1.88 -9.36
C ALA A 191 8.02 -1.98 -7.84
N LEU A 192 7.00 -2.57 -7.20
CA LEU A 192 7.00 -2.81 -5.77
C LEU A 192 8.15 -3.75 -5.33
N LEU A 193 8.36 -4.86 -6.03
CA LEU A 193 9.39 -5.84 -5.70
C LEU A 193 10.80 -5.26 -5.91
N ALA A 194 11.00 -4.47 -6.95
CA ALA A 194 12.27 -3.77 -7.20
C ALA A 194 12.60 -2.80 -6.05
N ASP A 195 11.63 -2.04 -5.56
CA ASP A 195 11.83 -1.13 -4.43
C ASP A 195 12.07 -1.90 -3.11
N LEU A 196 11.35 -3.00 -2.89
CA LEU A 196 11.62 -3.88 -1.75
C LEU A 196 13.04 -4.46 -1.79
N GLY A 197 13.54 -4.82 -2.97
CA GLY A 197 14.91 -5.29 -3.16
C GLY A 197 15.95 -4.26 -2.72
N LYS A 198 15.75 -2.97 -3.06
CA LYS A 198 16.62 -1.85 -2.65
C LYS A 198 16.62 -1.61 -1.14
N LEU A 199 15.51 -1.94 -0.48
CA LEU A 199 15.30 -1.71 0.96
C LEU A 199 15.76 -2.88 1.83
N LYS A 200 16.43 -3.89 1.27
CA LYS A 200 16.95 -5.02 2.05
C LYS A 200 17.88 -4.51 3.16
N PRO A 201 17.56 -4.75 4.44
CA PRO A 201 18.45 -4.39 5.53
C PRO A 201 19.78 -5.15 5.43
N SER A 202 20.90 -4.49 5.69
CA SER A 202 22.24 -5.13 5.71
C SER A 202 22.36 -6.23 6.76
N THR A 203 21.57 -6.16 7.83
CA THR A 203 21.50 -7.13 8.91
C THR A 203 20.64 -8.37 8.58
N ALA A 204 19.85 -8.33 7.48
CA ALA A 204 19.05 -9.45 7.05
C ALA A 204 19.91 -10.50 6.32
N LYS A 205 20.08 -11.68 6.93
CA LYS A 205 20.86 -12.80 6.40
C LYS A 205 19.97 -13.77 5.64
N GLY A 206 20.51 -14.40 4.60
CA GLY A 206 19.83 -15.43 3.81
C GLY A 206 18.87 -14.86 2.75
N ILE A 207 17.86 -15.68 2.40
CA ILE A 207 16.87 -15.34 1.36
C ILE A 207 15.97 -14.23 1.89
N TYR A 208 15.96 -13.08 1.18
CA TYR A 208 15.18 -11.91 1.57
C TYR A 208 13.71 -12.03 1.18
N MET A 209 13.41 -12.33 -0.08
CA MET A 209 12.05 -12.59 -0.54
C MET A 209 11.79 -14.09 -0.51
N LYS A 210 10.97 -14.56 0.44
CA LYS A 210 10.71 -15.99 0.65
C LYS A 210 9.53 -16.50 -0.15
N LYS A 211 8.44 -15.73 -0.17
CA LYS A 211 7.18 -16.11 -0.79
C LYS A 211 6.41 -14.87 -1.21
N ILE A 212 5.89 -14.89 -2.43
CA ILE A 212 5.03 -13.85 -2.97
C ILE A 212 3.67 -14.48 -3.21
N THR A 213 2.61 -13.85 -2.72
CA THR A 213 1.23 -14.32 -2.89
C THR A 213 0.38 -13.17 -3.35
N VAL A 214 -0.40 -13.38 -4.40
CA VAL A 214 -1.39 -12.41 -4.90
C VAL A 214 -2.79 -12.91 -4.62
N SER A 215 -3.71 -12.01 -4.29
CA SER A 215 -5.10 -12.34 -4.01
C SER A 215 -6.03 -11.20 -4.39
N THR A 216 -7.30 -11.50 -4.61
CA THR A 216 -8.33 -10.46 -4.63
C THR A 216 -8.98 -10.35 -3.25
N THR A 217 -9.75 -9.28 -3.02
CA THR A 217 -10.41 -9.03 -1.71
C THR A 217 -11.19 -10.24 -1.20
N MET A 218 -11.86 -10.97 -2.08
CA MET A 218 -12.71 -12.12 -1.73
C MET A 218 -12.26 -13.42 -2.40
N GLY A 219 -11.16 -13.39 -3.14
CA GLY A 219 -10.62 -14.53 -3.89
C GLY A 219 -9.59 -15.35 -3.12
N PRO A 220 -9.05 -16.38 -3.76
CA PRO A 220 -7.99 -17.19 -3.19
C PRO A 220 -6.64 -16.46 -3.21
N GLY A 221 -5.73 -16.87 -2.30
CA GLY A 221 -4.33 -16.48 -2.38
C GLY A 221 -3.57 -17.43 -3.31
N LEU A 222 -3.03 -16.91 -4.40
CA LEU A 222 -2.22 -17.65 -5.36
C LEU A 222 -0.74 -17.37 -5.12
N ILE A 223 0.05 -18.41 -5.02
CA ILE A 223 1.51 -18.30 -4.84
C ILE A 223 2.12 -18.05 -6.22
N VAL A 224 2.92 -16.99 -6.31
CA VAL A 224 3.61 -16.63 -7.55
C VAL A 224 5.00 -17.27 -7.56
N ASP A 225 5.34 -17.87 -8.69
CA ASP A 225 6.70 -18.38 -8.95
C ASP A 225 7.66 -17.20 -9.13
N GLN A 226 8.71 -17.16 -8.29
CA GLN A 226 9.71 -16.10 -8.31
C GLN A 226 10.57 -16.12 -9.58
N ALA A 227 10.78 -17.30 -10.18
CA ALA A 227 11.51 -17.41 -11.44
C ALA A 227 10.78 -16.68 -12.58
N SER A 228 9.44 -16.67 -12.57
CA SER A 228 8.62 -15.96 -13.56
C SER A 228 8.71 -14.44 -13.45
N LEU A 229 9.23 -13.92 -12.34
CA LEU A 229 9.39 -12.49 -12.07
C LEU A 229 10.78 -11.96 -12.44
N GLY A 230 11.73 -12.85 -12.76
CA GLY A 230 13.13 -12.50 -13.07
C GLY A 230 13.90 -12.04 -11.82
N LEU A 231 13.54 -12.53 -10.65
CA LEU A 231 14.14 -12.22 -9.34
C LEU A 231 15.16 -13.27 -8.94
#